data_a1c1f7c4c2315ae6ad41a18aa552c864
#
_entry.id   a1c1f7c4c2315ae6ad41a18aa552c864
#
_cell.length_a   1.000
_cell.length_b   1.000
_cell.length_c   1.000
_cell.angle_alpha   90.00
_cell.angle_beta   90.00
_cell.angle_gamma   90.00
#
_symmetry.space_group_name_H-M   'P 1'
#
loop_
_entity.id
_entity.type
_entity.pdbx_description
1 polymer ?
#
loop_
_entity_poly.entity_id
_entity_poly.type
_entity_poly.pdbx_seq_one_letter_code
_entity_poly.pdbx_strand_id
1 'polypeptide(L)'
;MCSEQSSRLIAIVDDHKWLHQVGSVLETLNQGVVISDEDRRIVFANSMFLEMSKMSAEEVLGRSVMDLYPPDDVGRLQEFIARREAQGRARYEFYIPQADGGRLPVAVTSRLVHGGDGRAYGVVTATDISDQKRAQMELSQTNALLLERQHQMEQELLLAERVQQSLAPKGLTWGRVSVEAHYQPASSIGGDYGLVIPSEDHLDIVVCDVSGHGISSALVANRIYSETMAQIERGAKLASMLRHLNHFAVQNLASSSFYFTVAAVRVYRSRFCLQFAGAGHPPAIVVRPGQSPRLLESTNMVLGLFENAVGSESESIVERALESGDRIIV
;
A
#
# COMPACT_ATOMS: atom_id res chain seq x y z
N MET A 1 48.07 28.69 -20.77
CA MET A 1 48.27 27.79 -21.92
C MET A 1 47.31 26.62 -21.79
N CYS A 2 46.01 26.84 -21.92
CA CYS A 2 45.02 25.80 -21.86
C CYS A 2 43.72 26.24 -22.56
N SER A 3 43.84 26.92 -23.70
CA SER A 3 42.66 27.47 -24.41
C SER A 3 42.72 27.34 -25.95
N GLU A 4 43.59 26.51 -26.49
CA GLU A 4 43.71 26.37 -27.95
C GLU A 4 43.47 24.97 -28.53
N GLN A 5 43.03 24.01 -27.70
CA GLN A 5 42.75 22.63 -28.17
C GLN A 5 41.28 22.32 -28.39
N SER A 6 40.36 23.25 -28.13
CA SER A 6 38.90 22.99 -28.15
C SER A 6 38.18 23.37 -29.44
N SER A 7 38.83 23.63 -30.51
CA SER A 7 38.17 24.07 -31.77
C SER A 7 38.76 23.45 -33.03
N ARG A 8 38.99 22.16 -33.06
CA ARG A 8 39.22 21.46 -34.34
C ARG A 8 37.96 20.73 -34.75
N LEU A 9 37.04 21.46 -35.38
CA LEU A 9 36.09 20.92 -36.34
C LEU A 9 36.84 20.17 -37.43
N ILE A 10 37.02 18.85 -37.29
CA ILE A 10 37.56 18.02 -38.35
C ILE A 10 36.40 17.69 -39.30
N ALA A 11 36.07 18.60 -40.21
CA ALA A 11 35.33 18.29 -41.39
C ALA A 11 36.27 17.69 -42.41
N ILE A 12 36.06 16.47 -42.81
CA ILE A 12 36.75 15.87 -43.94
C ILE A 12 36.07 16.43 -45.18
N VAL A 13 36.85 17.23 -45.94
CA VAL A 13 36.65 17.66 -47.32
C VAL A 13 35.87 18.98 -47.55
N ASP A 14 36.39 19.77 -48.51
CA ASP A 14 36.00 21.07 -49.01
C ASP A 14 34.52 21.22 -49.50
N ASP A 15 33.78 20.13 -49.63
CA ASP A 15 32.41 20.08 -50.20
C ASP A 15 31.30 20.42 -49.21
N HIS A 16 31.59 20.52 -47.89
CA HIS A 16 30.54 20.68 -46.84
C HIS A 16 30.65 22.02 -46.09
N LYS A 17 30.82 23.13 -46.77
CA LYS A 17 30.96 24.50 -46.20
C LYS A 17 29.87 24.88 -45.18
N TRP A 18 28.65 24.37 -45.35
CA TRP A 18 27.54 24.62 -44.42
C TRP A 18 27.75 23.97 -43.04
N LEU A 19 28.44 22.83 -42.98
CA LEU A 19 28.75 22.15 -41.71
C LEU A 19 29.66 22.98 -40.80
N HIS A 20 30.56 23.80 -41.40
CA HIS A 20 31.38 24.71 -40.63
C HIS A 20 30.59 25.82 -39.93
N GLN A 21 29.47 26.23 -40.52
CA GLN A 21 28.61 27.30 -39.97
C GLN A 21 27.73 26.78 -38.84
N VAL A 22 27.20 25.55 -38.91
CA VAL A 22 26.33 24.95 -37.89
C VAL A 22 27.10 24.10 -36.87
N GLY A 23 28.29 23.64 -37.18
CA GLY A 23 29.08 22.77 -36.34
C GLY A 23 29.31 23.33 -34.92
N SER A 24 29.65 24.64 -34.82
CA SER A 24 29.83 25.29 -33.52
C SER A 24 28.58 25.26 -32.63
N VAL A 25 27.39 25.31 -33.26
CA VAL A 25 26.11 25.19 -32.52
C VAL A 25 25.89 23.73 -32.07
N LEU A 26 26.19 22.78 -32.96
CA LEU A 26 26.03 21.35 -32.65
C LEU A 26 26.99 20.88 -31.56
N GLU A 27 28.15 21.51 -31.41
CA GLU A 27 29.10 21.26 -30.33
C GLU A 27 28.59 21.69 -28.94
N THR A 28 27.65 22.63 -28.87
CA THR A 28 27.08 23.09 -27.57
C THR A 28 25.96 22.20 -27.07
N LEU A 29 25.56 21.20 -27.84
CA LEU A 29 24.47 20.31 -27.44
C LEU A 29 24.95 19.23 -26.47
N ASN A 30 24.20 19.04 -25.38
CA ASN A 30 24.43 17.92 -24.43
C ASN A 30 23.88 16.58 -24.98
N GLN A 31 23.86 16.41 -26.29
CA GLN A 31 23.44 15.21 -27.00
C GLN A 31 24.52 14.83 -27.98
N GLY A 32 24.77 13.55 -28.14
CA GLY A 32 25.63 13.08 -29.22
C GLY A 32 24.96 13.37 -30.57
N VAL A 33 25.67 14.04 -31.45
CA VAL A 33 25.19 14.36 -32.79
C VAL A 33 26.10 13.74 -33.83
N VAL A 34 25.49 13.01 -34.78
CA VAL A 34 26.17 12.45 -35.94
C VAL A 34 25.44 12.86 -37.20
N ILE A 35 26.18 13.25 -38.22
CA ILE A 35 25.66 13.51 -39.56
C ILE A 35 26.34 12.56 -40.54
N SER A 36 25.55 11.87 -41.34
CA SER A 36 26.01 11.00 -42.42
C SER A 36 25.54 11.47 -43.78
N ASP A 37 26.33 11.22 -44.80
CA ASP A 37 25.99 11.49 -46.19
C ASP A 37 25.04 10.42 -46.80
N GLU A 38 24.81 10.51 -48.12
CA GLU A 38 23.96 9.56 -48.88
C GLU A 38 24.53 8.14 -48.87
N ASP A 39 25.85 7.97 -48.80
CA ASP A 39 26.54 6.70 -48.73
C ASP A 39 26.59 6.18 -47.28
N ARG A 40 25.91 6.87 -46.36
CA ARG A 40 25.88 6.55 -44.91
C ARG A 40 27.26 6.65 -44.22
N ARG A 41 28.18 7.43 -44.81
CA ARG A 41 29.47 7.78 -44.21
C ARG A 41 29.33 8.95 -43.29
N ILE A 42 29.93 8.83 -42.11
CA ILE A 42 29.89 9.89 -41.09
C ILE A 42 30.75 11.06 -41.54
N VAL A 43 30.12 12.21 -41.79
CA VAL A 43 30.78 13.47 -42.20
C VAL A 43 30.95 14.45 -41.04
N PHE A 44 30.21 14.23 -39.93
CA PHE A 44 30.33 15.03 -38.72
C PHE A 44 29.93 14.19 -37.50
N ALA A 45 30.67 14.37 -36.41
CA ALA A 45 30.33 13.91 -35.07
C ALA A 45 30.77 15.00 -34.08
N ASN A 46 29.87 15.40 -33.16
CA ASN A 46 30.23 16.37 -32.14
C ASN A 46 31.02 15.72 -30.98
N SER A 47 31.64 16.56 -30.14
CA SER A 47 32.46 16.13 -29.01
C SER A 47 31.69 15.22 -28.06
N MET A 48 30.38 15.49 -27.84
CA MET A 48 29.53 14.66 -27.00
C MET A 48 29.37 13.23 -27.55
N PHE A 49 29.19 13.06 -28.88
CA PHE A 49 29.14 11.71 -29.46
C PHE A 49 30.47 10.96 -29.32
N LEU A 50 31.59 11.64 -29.50
CA LEU A 50 32.92 11.04 -29.35
C LEU A 50 33.15 10.63 -27.89
N GLU A 51 32.74 11.44 -26.92
CA GLU A 51 32.78 11.10 -25.51
C GLU A 51 31.90 9.88 -25.18
N MET A 52 30.64 9.88 -25.65
CA MET A 52 29.68 8.79 -25.46
C MET A 52 30.18 7.45 -26.06
N SER A 53 30.80 7.51 -27.25
CA SER A 53 31.35 6.33 -27.93
C SER A 53 32.74 5.93 -27.42
N LYS A 54 33.42 6.80 -26.70
CA LYS A 54 34.84 6.66 -26.31
C LYS A 54 35.74 6.45 -27.51
N MET A 55 35.36 6.94 -28.70
CA MET A 55 36.10 6.84 -29.95
C MET A 55 36.71 8.18 -30.29
N SER A 56 37.87 8.17 -30.97
CA SER A 56 38.46 9.37 -31.54
C SER A 56 37.70 9.80 -32.83
N ALA A 57 37.84 11.07 -33.21
CA ALA A 57 37.28 11.55 -34.46
C ALA A 57 37.79 10.78 -35.68
N GLU A 58 39.07 10.35 -35.66
CA GLU A 58 39.71 9.56 -36.74
C GLU A 58 39.08 8.16 -36.87
N GLU A 59 38.61 7.59 -35.75
CA GLU A 59 37.94 6.29 -35.76
C GLU A 59 36.50 6.35 -36.22
N VAL A 60 35.86 7.52 -36.21
CA VAL A 60 34.44 7.71 -36.52
C VAL A 60 34.23 8.33 -37.93
N LEU A 61 34.97 9.42 -38.24
CA LEU A 61 34.76 10.17 -39.47
C LEU A 61 35.17 9.35 -40.71
N GLY A 62 34.36 9.47 -41.79
CA GLY A 62 34.55 8.78 -43.07
C GLY A 62 34.14 7.31 -43.05
N ARG A 63 33.89 6.69 -41.86
CA ARG A 63 33.39 5.31 -41.79
C ARG A 63 31.87 5.24 -42.08
N SER A 64 31.42 4.09 -42.54
CA SER A 64 29.97 3.84 -42.59
C SER A 64 29.43 3.72 -41.18
N VAL A 65 28.24 4.30 -40.94
CA VAL A 65 27.52 4.14 -39.68
C VAL A 65 27.36 2.63 -39.31
N MET A 66 27.25 1.77 -40.34
CA MET A 66 27.13 0.32 -40.13
C MET A 66 28.38 -0.31 -39.53
N ASP A 67 29.55 0.23 -39.86
CA ASP A 67 30.84 -0.35 -39.41
C ASP A 67 31.13 -0.06 -37.92
N LEU A 68 30.32 0.80 -37.29
CA LEU A 68 30.43 1.05 -35.85
C LEU A 68 29.74 -0.06 -35.03
N TYR A 69 28.85 -0.85 -35.62
CA TYR A 69 28.02 -1.81 -34.91
C TYR A 69 28.45 -3.26 -35.18
N PRO A 70 28.30 -4.16 -34.21
CA PRO A 70 28.48 -5.60 -34.44
C PRO A 70 27.54 -6.13 -35.55
N PRO A 71 27.97 -7.14 -36.32
CA PRO A 71 27.17 -7.70 -37.44
C PRO A 71 25.73 -8.06 -37.06
N ASP A 72 25.53 -8.59 -35.85
CA ASP A 72 24.21 -9.02 -35.37
C ASP A 72 23.24 -7.85 -35.15
N ASP A 73 23.74 -6.64 -34.93
CA ASP A 73 22.93 -5.44 -34.69
C ASP A 73 22.70 -4.60 -35.97
N VAL A 74 23.45 -4.88 -37.04
CA VAL A 74 23.34 -4.13 -38.31
C VAL A 74 21.93 -4.22 -38.92
N GLY A 75 21.29 -5.39 -38.83
CA GLY A 75 19.91 -5.59 -39.34
C GLY A 75 18.92 -4.62 -38.69
N ARG A 76 18.96 -4.47 -37.37
CA ARG A 76 18.10 -3.52 -36.63
C ARG A 76 18.40 -2.07 -37.01
N LEU A 77 19.69 -1.74 -37.18
CA LEU A 77 20.08 -0.40 -37.60
C LEU A 77 19.55 -0.07 -39.01
N GLN A 78 19.59 -1.04 -39.93
CA GLN A 78 19.02 -0.90 -41.29
C GLN A 78 17.50 -0.64 -41.23
N GLU A 79 16.75 -1.31 -40.38
CA GLU A 79 15.31 -1.07 -40.21
C GLU A 79 15.04 0.38 -39.74
N PHE A 80 15.82 0.91 -38.79
CA PHE A 80 15.66 2.29 -38.34
C PHE A 80 16.00 3.32 -39.44
N ILE A 81 17.04 3.04 -40.23
CA ILE A 81 17.41 3.88 -41.38
C ILE A 81 16.31 3.85 -42.44
N ALA A 82 15.82 2.65 -42.80
CA ALA A 82 14.72 2.52 -43.76
C ALA A 82 13.45 3.27 -43.32
N ARG A 83 13.13 3.22 -42.03
CA ARG A 83 12.00 3.97 -41.46
C ARG A 83 12.22 5.49 -41.58
N ARG A 84 13.44 5.99 -41.33
CA ARG A 84 13.78 7.38 -41.52
C ARG A 84 13.65 7.81 -42.99
N GLU A 85 14.13 6.98 -43.89
CA GLU A 85 14.07 7.25 -45.37
C GLU A 85 12.61 7.30 -45.86
N ALA A 86 11.78 6.38 -45.38
CA ALA A 86 10.36 6.32 -45.76
C ALA A 86 9.50 7.44 -45.13
N GLN A 87 9.81 7.89 -43.92
CA GLN A 87 8.97 8.83 -43.14
C GLN A 87 9.62 10.20 -42.93
N GLY A 88 10.85 10.42 -43.44
CA GLY A 88 11.66 11.61 -43.17
C GLY A 88 12.23 11.70 -41.75
N ARG A 89 11.79 10.83 -40.86
CA ARG A 89 12.23 10.78 -39.44
C ARG A 89 12.08 9.37 -38.84
N ALA A 90 12.90 9.07 -37.81
CA ALA A 90 12.71 7.91 -36.96
C ALA A 90 13.04 8.30 -35.50
N ARG A 91 12.36 7.65 -34.52
CA ARG A 91 12.65 7.77 -33.09
C ARG A 91 12.62 6.38 -32.49
N TYR A 92 13.68 6.03 -31.74
CA TYR A 92 13.85 4.69 -31.19
C TYR A 92 14.87 4.70 -30.04
N GLU A 93 14.83 3.68 -29.20
CA GLU A 93 15.91 3.41 -28.26
C GLU A 93 16.87 2.40 -28.87
N PHE A 94 18.15 2.67 -28.73
CA PHE A 94 19.22 1.78 -29.16
C PHE A 94 20.41 1.92 -28.23
N TYR A 95 21.61 1.70 -28.71
CA TYR A 95 22.84 1.92 -27.98
C TYR A 95 23.93 2.52 -28.90
N ILE A 96 24.85 3.23 -28.28
CA ILE A 96 26.12 3.60 -28.94
C ILE A 96 27.16 2.55 -28.52
N PRO A 97 27.81 1.86 -29.49
CA PRO A 97 28.94 0.98 -29.17
C PRO A 97 30.13 1.82 -28.71
N GLN A 98 30.78 1.38 -27.65
CA GLN A 98 31.95 2.06 -27.08
C GLN A 98 33.24 1.34 -27.48
N ALA A 99 34.35 2.07 -27.61
CA ALA A 99 35.65 1.53 -28.00
C ALA A 99 36.14 0.41 -27.05
N ASP A 100 35.72 0.43 -25.77
CA ASP A 100 36.06 -0.60 -24.78
C ASP A 100 35.14 -1.82 -24.82
N GLY A 101 34.25 -1.94 -25.83
CA GLY A 101 33.29 -3.01 -25.99
C GLY A 101 31.98 -2.79 -25.22
N GLY A 102 31.85 -1.66 -24.52
CA GLY A 102 30.61 -1.28 -23.82
C GLY A 102 29.47 -0.94 -24.82
N ARG A 103 28.25 -0.86 -24.27
CA ARG A 103 27.04 -0.48 -24.99
C ARG A 103 26.32 0.60 -24.18
N LEU A 104 26.38 1.87 -24.63
CA LEU A 104 25.72 2.98 -23.95
C LEU A 104 24.28 3.08 -24.42
N PRO A 105 23.26 2.86 -23.59
CA PRO A 105 21.87 2.97 -23.99
C PRO A 105 21.51 4.42 -24.32
N VAL A 106 20.90 4.64 -25.48
CA VAL A 106 20.52 5.98 -25.94
C VAL A 106 19.11 6.02 -26.52
N ALA A 107 18.44 7.17 -26.32
CA ALA A 107 17.26 7.54 -27.10
C ALA A 107 17.75 8.28 -28.36
N VAL A 108 17.42 7.73 -29.52
CA VAL A 108 17.87 8.23 -30.82
C VAL A 108 16.70 8.94 -31.52
N THR A 109 17.00 10.13 -32.04
CA THR A 109 16.13 10.79 -33.02
C THR A 109 16.93 10.96 -34.32
N SER A 110 16.40 10.46 -35.42
CA SER A 110 17.04 10.53 -36.72
C SER A 110 16.14 11.26 -37.74
N ARG A 111 16.71 12.16 -38.53
CA ARG A 111 16.00 12.89 -39.56
C ARG A 111 16.80 12.91 -40.86
N LEU A 112 16.10 12.98 -41.98
CA LEU A 112 16.67 13.28 -43.27
C LEU A 112 16.58 14.79 -43.51
N VAL A 113 17.68 15.40 -43.87
CA VAL A 113 17.81 16.85 -44.12
C VAL A 113 18.54 17.06 -45.47
N HIS A 114 18.12 18.06 -46.24
CA HIS A 114 18.81 18.43 -47.47
C HIS A 114 19.77 19.60 -47.17
N GLY A 115 20.99 19.43 -47.50
CA GLY A 115 22.00 20.49 -47.41
C GLY A 115 21.83 21.58 -48.46
N GLY A 116 22.55 22.70 -48.31
CA GLY A 116 22.59 23.79 -49.30
C GLY A 116 23.20 23.36 -50.65
N ASP A 117 23.86 22.23 -50.71
CA ASP A 117 24.42 21.56 -51.89
C ASP A 117 23.41 20.64 -52.61
N GLY A 118 22.17 20.54 -52.09
CA GLY A 118 21.10 19.68 -52.62
C GLY A 118 21.20 18.20 -52.24
N ARG A 119 22.27 17.78 -51.54
CA ARG A 119 22.45 16.39 -51.10
C ARG A 119 21.62 16.09 -49.85
N ALA A 120 21.23 14.84 -49.68
CA ALA A 120 20.51 14.36 -48.49
C ALA A 120 21.48 13.93 -47.41
N TYR A 121 21.23 14.36 -46.19
CA TYR A 121 22.02 13.99 -45.00
C TYR A 121 21.16 13.38 -43.94
N GLY A 122 21.66 12.31 -43.31
CA GLY A 122 21.06 11.71 -42.14
C GLY A 122 21.57 12.39 -40.88
N VAL A 123 20.75 13.19 -40.21
CA VAL A 123 21.09 13.82 -38.94
C VAL A 123 20.54 12.96 -37.80
N VAL A 124 21.42 12.52 -36.90
CA VAL A 124 21.08 11.67 -35.75
C VAL A 124 21.46 12.40 -34.47
N THR A 125 20.52 12.50 -33.55
CA THR A 125 20.81 12.91 -32.16
C THR A 125 20.61 11.73 -31.22
N ALA A 126 21.54 11.56 -30.27
CA ALA A 126 21.53 10.51 -29.28
C ALA A 126 21.58 11.12 -27.86
N THR A 127 20.63 10.77 -27.04
CA THR A 127 20.58 11.16 -25.61
C THR A 127 20.88 9.95 -24.76
N ASP A 128 21.83 10.05 -23.84
CA ASP A 128 22.11 8.99 -22.85
C ASP A 128 20.87 8.80 -21.95
N ILE A 129 20.41 7.56 -21.85
CA ILE A 129 19.28 7.15 -21.01
C ILE A 129 19.69 6.15 -19.95
N SER A 130 20.99 6.07 -19.62
CA SER A 130 21.51 5.13 -18.63
C SER A 130 20.91 5.34 -17.25
N ASP A 131 20.82 6.58 -16.80
CA ASP A 131 20.23 6.93 -15.51
C ASP A 131 18.74 6.64 -15.49
N GLN A 132 18.04 6.97 -16.58
CA GLN A 132 16.62 6.67 -16.72
C GLN A 132 16.36 5.16 -16.66
N LYS A 133 17.17 4.35 -17.35
CA LYS A 133 17.04 2.89 -17.33
C LYS A 133 17.36 2.30 -15.96
N ARG A 134 18.38 2.81 -15.27
CA ARG A 134 18.70 2.40 -13.88
C ARG A 134 17.52 2.70 -12.94
N ALA A 135 17.03 3.93 -12.95
CA ALA A 135 15.90 4.34 -12.12
C ALA A 135 14.63 3.50 -12.42
N GLN A 136 14.39 3.18 -13.68
CA GLN A 136 13.27 2.33 -14.09
C GLN A 136 13.41 0.89 -13.57
N MET A 137 14.62 0.32 -13.60
CA MET A 137 14.90 -1.00 -13.04
C MET A 137 14.71 -1.02 -11.52
N GLU A 138 15.25 -0.04 -10.81
CA GLU A 138 15.10 0.09 -9.35
C GLU A 138 13.64 0.21 -8.94
N LEU A 139 12.88 1.05 -9.67
CA LEU A 139 11.44 1.20 -9.43
C LEU A 139 10.69 -0.11 -9.66
N SER A 140 11.01 -0.82 -10.74
CA SER A 140 10.39 -2.12 -11.05
C SER A 140 10.67 -3.16 -9.96
N GLN A 141 11.91 -3.24 -9.47
CA GLN A 141 12.31 -4.14 -8.39
C GLN A 141 11.61 -3.78 -7.07
N THR A 142 11.57 -2.49 -6.74
CA THR A 142 10.90 -2.00 -5.54
C THR A 142 9.40 -2.30 -5.58
N ASN A 143 8.75 -2.07 -6.70
CA ASN A 143 7.33 -2.39 -6.88
C ASN A 143 7.05 -3.90 -6.73
N ALA A 144 7.90 -4.76 -7.30
CA ALA A 144 7.76 -6.21 -7.15
C ALA A 144 7.86 -6.64 -5.68
N LEU A 145 8.83 -6.08 -4.93
CA LEU A 145 8.99 -6.36 -3.50
C LEU A 145 7.80 -5.85 -2.67
N LEU A 146 7.29 -4.66 -2.99
CA LEU A 146 6.12 -4.10 -2.30
C LEU A 146 4.86 -4.97 -2.52
N LEU A 147 4.63 -5.44 -3.73
CA LEU A 147 3.51 -6.34 -4.05
C LEU A 147 3.61 -7.67 -3.28
N GLU A 148 4.80 -8.23 -3.19
CA GLU A 148 5.02 -9.47 -2.42
C GLU A 148 4.73 -9.25 -0.93
N ARG A 149 5.24 -8.16 -0.34
CA ARG A 149 4.98 -7.82 1.07
C ARG A 149 3.49 -7.55 1.33
N GLN A 150 2.83 -6.85 0.41
CA GLN A 150 1.39 -6.60 0.53
C GLN A 150 0.61 -7.92 0.54
N HIS A 151 0.94 -8.85 -0.36
CA HIS A 151 0.28 -10.16 -0.41
C HIS A 151 0.50 -10.98 0.87
N GLN A 152 1.71 -10.97 1.42
CA GLN A 152 2.00 -11.62 2.71
C GLN A 152 1.16 -11.02 3.85
N MET A 153 1.09 -9.69 3.92
CA MET A 153 0.32 -8.99 4.93
C MET A 153 -1.19 -9.27 4.83
N GLU A 154 -1.72 -9.36 3.60
CA GLU A 154 -3.11 -9.75 3.36
C GLU A 154 -3.40 -11.18 3.85
N GLN A 155 -2.48 -12.12 3.65
CA GLN A 155 -2.62 -13.48 4.15
C GLN A 155 -2.61 -13.55 5.68
N GLU A 156 -1.75 -12.80 6.34
CA GLU A 156 -1.70 -12.71 7.81
C GLU A 156 -2.99 -12.11 8.37
N LEU A 157 -3.53 -11.05 7.73
CA LEU A 157 -4.80 -10.44 8.10
C LEU A 157 -5.97 -11.40 7.96
N LEU A 158 -6.04 -12.17 6.86
CA LEU A 158 -7.07 -13.19 6.67
C LEU A 158 -7.02 -14.28 7.76
N LEU A 159 -5.83 -14.66 8.20
CA LEU A 159 -5.69 -15.62 9.30
C LEU A 159 -6.21 -15.02 10.62
N ALA A 160 -5.83 -13.79 10.92
CA ALA A 160 -6.30 -13.08 12.13
C ALA A 160 -7.82 -12.90 12.13
N GLU A 161 -8.41 -12.57 10.97
CA GLU A 161 -9.87 -12.49 10.78
C GLU A 161 -10.57 -13.82 11.11
N ARG A 162 -10.06 -14.94 10.61
CA ARG A 162 -10.62 -16.26 10.91
C ARG A 162 -10.57 -16.60 12.42
N VAL A 163 -9.48 -16.25 13.07
CA VAL A 163 -9.35 -16.44 14.52
C VAL A 163 -10.41 -15.62 15.24
N GLN A 164 -10.59 -14.35 14.90
CA GLN A 164 -11.58 -13.48 15.53
C GLN A 164 -13.02 -13.93 15.23
N GLN A 165 -13.34 -14.34 14.00
CA GLN A 165 -14.65 -14.89 13.64
C GLN A 165 -15.00 -16.14 14.43
N SER A 166 -14.01 -16.93 14.84
CA SER A 166 -14.24 -18.11 15.71
C SER A 166 -14.76 -17.73 17.11
N LEU A 167 -14.51 -16.49 17.54
CA LEU A 167 -14.96 -15.93 18.82
C LEU A 167 -16.32 -15.19 18.71
N ALA A 168 -16.89 -15.11 17.52
CA ALA A 168 -18.18 -14.47 17.31
C ALA A 168 -19.28 -15.18 18.13
N PRO A 169 -20.19 -14.42 18.75
CA PRO A 169 -21.27 -14.99 19.55
C PRO A 169 -22.17 -15.88 18.69
N LYS A 170 -22.55 -17.04 19.25
CA LYS A 170 -23.48 -17.95 18.58
C LYS A 170 -24.83 -17.92 19.30
N GLY A 171 -25.90 -17.83 18.51
CA GLY A 171 -27.24 -17.99 19.03
C GLY A 171 -27.44 -19.38 19.63
N LEU A 172 -28.26 -19.46 20.67
CA LEU A 172 -28.62 -20.72 21.34
C LEU A 172 -30.00 -20.67 21.96
N THR A 173 -30.57 -21.84 22.26
CA THR A 173 -31.76 -21.98 23.09
C THR A 173 -31.36 -22.56 24.44
N TRP A 174 -31.74 -21.86 25.52
CA TRP A 174 -31.48 -22.26 26.89
C TRP A 174 -32.78 -22.28 27.71
N GLY A 175 -33.35 -23.43 27.88
CA GLY A 175 -34.64 -23.58 28.51
C GLY A 175 -35.75 -22.85 27.74
N ARG A 176 -36.33 -21.79 28.35
CA ARG A 176 -37.35 -20.93 27.74
C ARG A 176 -36.79 -19.67 27.10
N VAL A 177 -35.49 -19.48 27.07
CA VAL A 177 -34.81 -18.33 26.50
C VAL A 177 -34.20 -18.74 25.17
N SER A 178 -34.45 -17.97 24.12
CA SER A 178 -33.80 -18.08 22.82
C SER A 178 -32.94 -16.85 22.61
N VAL A 179 -31.67 -17.04 22.22
CA VAL A 179 -30.76 -15.99 21.89
C VAL A 179 -30.43 -16.07 20.41
N GLU A 180 -30.60 -14.95 19.72
CA GLU A 180 -30.10 -14.74 18.37
C GLU A 180 -28.94 -13.74 18.46
N ALA A 181 -27.83 -14.06 17.82
CA ALA A 181 -26.66 -13.21 17.76
C ALA A 181 -26.29 -12.92 16.31
N HIS A 182 -26.04 -11.65 16.02
CA HIS A 182 -25.56 -11.21 14.73
C HIS A 182 -24.28 -10.39 14.96
N TYR A 183 -23.20 -10.77 14.29
CA TYR A 183 -21.92 -10.08 14.38
C TYR A 183 -21.42 -9.74 12.98
N GLN A 184 -21.23 -8.46 12.72
CA GLN A 184 -20.72 -7.95 11.47
C GLN A 184 -19.68 -6.86 11.75
N PRO A 185 -18.40 -7.18 11.69
CA PRO A 185 -17.35 -6.17 11.91
C PRO A 185 -17.33 -5.14 10.77
N ALA A 186 -17.00 -3.89 11.10
CA ALA A 186 -16.87 -2.80 10.14
C ALA A 186 -15.61 -2.92 9.24
N SER A 187 -14.61 -3.68 9.69
CA SER A 187 -13.38 -4.00 8.94
C SER A 187 -13.08 -5.50 9.10
N SER A 188 -12.06 -6.00 8.42
CA SER A 188 -11.65 -7.41 8.49
C SER A 188 -11.43 -7.90 9.93
N ILE A 189 -10.99 -6.99 10.82
CA ILE A 189 -10.75 -7.29 12.24
C ILE A 189 -11.33 -6.13 13.06
N GLY A 190 -12.21 -6.44 14.03
CA GLY A 190 -12.90 -5.47 14.87
C GLY A 190 -12.41 -5.44 16.32
N GLY A 191 -12.68 -4.32 17.01
CA GLY A 191 -12.52 -4.18 18.46
C GLY A 191 -13.66 -4.78 19.28
N ASP A 192 -14.77 -5.12 18.63
CA ASP A 192 -15.97 -5.59 19.29
C ASP A 192 -15.97 -7.09 19.51
N TYR A 193 -16.60 -7.53 20.59
CA TYR A 193 -16.91 -8.95 20.79
C TYR A 193 -18.24 -9.13 21.51
N GLY A 194 -18.83 -10.33 21.35
CA GLY A 194 -20.00 -10.75 22.08
C GLY A 194 -19.79 -12.13 22.71
N LEU A 195 -20.40 -12.36 23.85
CA LEU A 195 -20.40 -13.64 24.56
C LEU A 195 -21.84 -14.07 24.88
N VAL A 196 -22.13 -15.35 24.72
CA VAL A 196 -23.39 -15.98 25.14
C VAL A 196 -23.03 -17.27 25.85
N ILE A 197 -23.09 -17.28 27.18
CA ILE A 197 -22.58 -18.37 28.02
C ILE A 197 -23.70 -18.91 28.90
N PRO A 198 -24.20 -20.12 28.60
CA PRO A 198 -25.17 -20.80 29.46
C PRO A 198 -24.50 -21.47 30.66
N SER A 199 -25.08 -21.27 31.83
CA SER A 199 -24.78 -22.00 33.04
C SER A 199 -26.00 -22.82 33.48
N GLU A 200 -25.92 -23.52 34.59
CA GLU A 200 -27.04 -24.31 35.10
C GLU A 200 -28.25 -23.43 35.49
N ASP A 201 -28.02 -22.35 36.25
CA ASP A 201 -29.06 -21.46 36.79
C ASP A 201 -29.20 -20.12 36.05
N HIS A 202 -28.21 -19.69 35.27
CA HIS A 202 -28.24 -18.43 34.58
C HIS A 202 -27.59 -18.48 33.19
N LEU A 203 -27.96 -17.51 32.37
CA LEU A 203 -27.37 -17.26 31.05
C LEU A 203 -26.74 -15.87 31.05
N ASP A 204 -25.44 -15.82 30.77
CA ASP A 204 -24.71 -14.56 30.58
C ASP A 204 -24.61 -14.15 29.13
N ILE A 205 -24.91 -12.89 28.85
CA ILE A 205 -24.76 -12.25 27.55
C ILE A 205 -23.91 -11.00 27.79
N VAL A 206 -22.79 -10.88 27.10
CA VAL A 206 -21.92 -9.72 27.21
C VAL A 206 -21.60 -9.19 25.82
N VAL A 207 -21.72 -7.89 25.66
CA VAL A 207 -21.26 -7.13 24.47
C VAL A 207 -20.22 -6.13 24.94
N CYS A 208 -19.15 -6.04 24.20
CA CYS A 208 -18.04 -5.13 24.48
C CYS A 208 -17.56 -4.47 23.18
N ASP A 209 -17.30 -3.17 23.26
CA ASP A 209 -16.70 -2.38 22.17
C ASP A 209 -15.43 -1.71 22.70
N VAL A 210 -14.30 -2.03 22.07
CA VAL A 210 -12.96 -1.49 22.38
C VAL A 210 -12.66 -0.33 21.47
N SER A 211 -12.24 0.79 22.05
CA SER A 211 -11.88 2.00 21.32
C SER A 211 -10.83 1.76 20.23
N GLY A 212 -11.02 2.41 19.07
CA GLY A 212 -10.14 2.29 17.92
C GLY A 212 -10.54 1.18 16.95
N HIS A 213 -9.72 0.92 15.97
CA HIS A 213 -10.00 -0.06 14.92
C HIS A 213 -8.72 -0.80 14.49
N GLY A 214 -8.91 -1.93 13.83
CA GLY A 214 -7.82 -2.73 13.28
C GLY A 214 -7.18 -3.69 14.29
N ILE A 215 -5.96 -4.14 14.00
CA ILE A 215 -5.28 -5.22 14.71
C ILE A 215 -5.09 -4.91 16.20
N SER A 216 -4.72 -3.67 16.53
CA SER A 216 -4.43 -3.30 17.92
C SER A 216 -5.66 -3.39 18.82
N SER A 217 -6.81 -2.85 18.37
CA SER A 217 -8.08 -2.96 19.10
C SER A 217 -8.56 -4.41 19.19
N ALA A 218 -8.38 -5.20 18.13
CA ALA A 218 -8.73 -6.62 18.14
C ALA A 218 -7.92 -7.45 19.15
N LEU A 219 -6.61 -7.18 19.27
CA LEU A 219 -5.76 -7.83 20.27
C LEU A 219 -6.18 -7.48 21.69
N VAL A 220 -6.54 -6.22 21.95
CA VAL A 220 -7.10 -5.79 23.22
C VAL A 220 -8.44 -6.47 23.47
N ALA A 221 -9.35 -6.48 22.49
CA ALA A 221 -10.64 -7.15 22.59
C ALA A 221 -10.49 -8.64 22.93
N ASN A 222 -9.57 -9.36 22.29
CA ASN A 222 -9.28 -10.77 22.61
C ASN A 222 -8.78 -10.94 24.05
N ARG A 223 -7.99 -10.01 24.53
CA ARG A 223 -7.52 -10.06 25.92
C ARG A 223 -8.66 -9.82 26.91
N ILE A 224 -9.48 -8.80 26.68
CA ILE A 224 -10.68 -8.50 27.49
C ILE A 224 -11.69 -9.64 27.42
N TYR A 225 -11.90 -10.24 26.23
CA TYR A 225 -12.70 -11.44 26.05
C TYR A 225 -12.27 -12.57 27.00
N SER A 226 -10.97 -12.88 27.03
CA SER A 226 -10.42 -13.94 27.88
C SER A 226 -10.60 -13.64 29.36
N GLU A 227 -10.41 -12.39 29.80
CA GLU A 227 -10.64 -11.98 31.19
C GLU A 227 -12.14 -12.08 31.55
N THR A 228 -13.02 -11.66 30.62
CA THR A 228 -14.49 -11.76 30.81
C THR A 228 -14.93 -13.22 30.98
N MET A 229 -14.46 -14.11 30.08
CA MET A 229 -14.71 -15.55 30.19
C MET A 229 -14.28 -16.12 31.54
N ALA A 230 -13.05 -15.81 31.96
CA ALA A 230 -12.52 -16.29 33.21
C ALA A 230 -13.34 -15.83 34.45
N GLN A 231 -13.89 -14.60 34.41
CA GLN A 231 -14.76 -14.12 35.50
C GLN A 231 -16.12 -14.83 35.50
N ILE A 232 -16.71 -15.06 34.32
CA ILE A 232 -18.00 -15.79 34.23
C ILE A 232 -17.83 -17.23 34.67
N GLU A 233 -16.79 -17.94 34.25
CA GLU A 233 -16.50 -19.32 34.66
C GLU A 233 -16.27 -19.46 36.18
N ARG A 234 -15.73 -18.42 36.82
CA ARG A 234 -15.59 -18.37 38.29
C ARG A 234 -16.90 -18.04 39.02
N GLY A 235 -17.98 -17.81 38.28
CA GLY A 235 -19.26 -17.41 38.86
C GLY A 235 -19.30 -16.00 39.45
N ALA A 236 -18.44 -15.11 38.95
CA ALA A 236 -18.40 -13.74 39.42
C ALA A 236 -19.74 -13.03 39.19
N LYS A 237 -20.13 -12.16 40.12
CA LYS A 237 -21.25 -11.25 39.94
C LYS A 237 -20.90 -10.20 38.88
N LEU A 238 -21.89 -9.66 38.14
CA LEU A 238 -21.68 -8.73 37.03
C LEU A 238 -20.87 -7.49 37.46
N ALA A 239 -21.21 -6.84 38.58
CA ALA A 239 -20.47 -5.69 39.07
C ALA A 239 -19.00 -6.02 39.43
N SER A 240 -18.78 -7.21 40.02
CA SER A 240 -17.42 -7.68 40.32
C SER A 240 -16.61 -7.96 39.06
N MET A 241 -17.25 -8.53 38.05
CA MET A 241 -16.66 -8.71 36.71
C MET A 241 -16.24 -7.37 36.10
N LEU A 242 -17.14 -6.37 36.06
CA LEU A 242 -16.79 -5.03 35.54
C LEU A 242 -15.64 -4.39 36.30
N ARG A 243 -15.63 -4.49 37.68
CA ARG A 243 -14.51 -3.98 38.47
C ARG A 243 -13.18 -4.68 38.14
N HIS A 244 -13.22 -6.01 37.98
CA HIS A 244 -12.02 -6.75 37.57
C HIS A 244 -11.52 -6.32 36.20
N LEU A 245 -12.42 -6.20 35.20
CA LEU A 245 -12.07 -5.76 33.86
C LEU A 245 -11.48 -4.33 33.84
N ASN A 246 -12.08 -3.44 34.61
CA ASN A 246 -11.56 -2.07 34.76
C ASN A 246 -10.15 -2.06 35.38
N HIS A 247 -9.98 -2.76 36.52
CA HIS A 247 -8.68 -2.86 37.19
C HIS A 247 -7.63 -3.46 36.25
N PHE A 248 -7.97 -4.55 35.58
CA PHE A 248 -7.09 -5.19 34.58
C PHE A 248 -6.66 -4.19 33.49
N ALA A 249 -7.60 -3.43 32.93
CA ALA A 249 -7.30 -2.47 31.86
C ALA A 249 -6.43 -1.31 32.36
N VAL A 250 -6.75 -0.72 33.50
CA VAL A 250 -5.97 0.37 34.08
C VAL A 250 -4.53 -0.08 34.38
N GLN A 251 -4.33 -1.30 34.86
CA GLN A 251 -2.99 -1.81 35.19
C GLN A 251 -2.17 -2.24 33.97
N ASN A 252 -2.80 -2.78 32.93
CA ASN A 252 -2.09 -3.44 31.84
C ASN A 252 -2.18 -2.67 30.50
N LEU A 253 -3.16 -1.79 30.30
CA LEU A 253 -3.40 -1.11 29.05
C LEU A 253 -3.19 0.42 29.13
N ALA A 254 -2.82 0.96 30.29
CA ALA A 254 -2.67 2.41 30.53
C ALA A 254 -1.72 3.10 29.52
N SER A 255 -0.64 2.42 29.12
CA SER A 255 0.32 2.94 28.14
C SER A 255 -0.23 3.03 26.71
N SER A 256 -1.31 2.31 26.43
CA SER A 256 -1.88 2.16 25.09
C SER A 256 -3.09 3.06 24.83
N SER A 257 -3.56 3.80 25.85
CA SER A 257 -4.75 4.66 25.80
C SER A 257 -6.03 3.99 25.31
N PHE A 258 -6.11 2.66 25.40
CA PHE A 258 -7.33 1.92 25.07
C PHE A 258 -8.33 1.98 26.25
N TYR A 259 -9.58 2.16 25.88
CA TYR A 259 -10.72 2.04 26.77
C TYR A 259 -11.81 1.23 26.07
N PHE A 260 -12.79 0.76 26.82
CA PHE A 260 -13.85 -0.04 26.24
C PHE A 260 -15.16 0.11 26.99
N THR A 261 -16.23 -0.18 26.28
CA THR A 261 -17.58 -0.19 26.84
C THR A 261 -18.05 -1.62 27.04
N VAL A 262 -18.93 -1.87 28.00
CA VAL A 262 -19.50 -3.19 28.26
C VAL A 262 -20.98 -3.07 28.56
N ALA A 263 -21.79 -3.93 27.91
CA ALA A 263 -23.16 -4.26 28.34
C ALA A 263 -23.21 -5.74 28.71
N ALA A 264 -23.52 -6.02 29.96
CA ALA A 264 -23.62 -7.38 30.48
C ALA A 264 -25.01 -7.65 31.01
N VAL A 265 -25.63 -8.72 30.52
CA VAL A 265 -26.96 -9.20 30.93
C VAL A 265 -26.80 -10.60 31.52
N ARG A 266 -27.35 -10.83 32.70
CA ARG A 266 -27.50 -12.15 33.30
C ARG A 266 -28.97 -12.48 33.50
N VAL A 267 -29.46 -13.54 32.85
CA VAL A 267 -30.85 -14.00 32.94
C VAL A 267 -30.89 -15.23 33.86
N TYR A 268 -31.63 -15.12 34.95
CA TYR A 268 -31.82 -16.22 35.88
C TYR A 268 -33.01 -17.09 35.54
N ARG A 269 -32.79 -18.42 35.52
CA ARG A 269 -33.82 -19.41 35.17
C ARG A 269 -34.86 -19.57 36.26
N SER A 270 -34.40 -19.65 37.51
CA SER A 270 -35.24 -19.96 38.68
C SER A 270 -36.15 -18.78 39.08
N ARG A 271 -35.66 -17.53 38.90
CA ARG A 271 -36.34 -16.32 39.36
C ARG A 271 -37.03 -15.54 38.25
N PHE A 272 -36.90 -15.95 37.01
CA PHE A 272 -37.40 -15.22 35.85
C PHE A 272 -37.10 -13.70 35.93
N CYS A 273 -35.84 -13.38 36.19
CA CYS A 273 -35.37 -12.01 36.22
C CYS A 273 -34.08 -11.87 35.45
N LEU A 274 -33.81 -10.66 34.99
CA LEU A 274 -32.51 -10.26 34.45
C LEU A 274 -31.81 -9.33 35.44
N GLN A 275 -30.52 -9.39 35.43
CA GLN A 275 -29.63 -8.35 35.93
C GLN A 275 -28.87 -7.74 34.76
N PHE A 276 -28.78 -6.44 34.71
CA PHE A 276 -28.04 -5.68 33.71
C PHE A 276 -26.94 -4.86 34.41
N ALA A 277 -25.74 -4.88 33.83
CA ALA A 277 -24.63 -4.03 34.23
C ALA A 277 -24.01 -3.40 32.98
N GLY A 278 -24.16 -2.10 32.84
CA GLY A 278 -23.60 -1.35 31.73
C GLY A 278 -22.47 -0.44 32.17
N ALA A 279 -21.42 -0.32 31.36
CA ALA A 279 -20.28 0.56 31.56
C ALA A 279 -19.98 1.33 30.28
N GLY A 280 -20.48 2.56 30.18
CA GLY A 280 -20.30 3.43 29.01
C GLY A 280 -20.89 2.90 27.68
N HIS A 281 -21.59 1.80 27.72
CA HIS A 281 -22.20 1.17 26.51
C HIS A 281 -23.60 1.76 26.24
N PRO A 282 -24.08 1.80 24.99
CA PRO A 282 -25.46 2.12 24.67
C PRO A 282 -26.43 1.29 25.50
N PRO A 283 -27.64 1.81 25.83
CA PRO A 283 -28.58 1.13 26.68
C PRO A 283 -29.12 -0.16 26.04
N ALA A 284 -29.25 -1.21 26.83
CA ALA A 284 -30.02 -2.37 26.41
C ALA A 284 -31.51 -2.04 26.43
N ILE A 285 -32.31 -2.67 25.56
CA ILE A 285 -33.73 -2.40 25.38
C ILE A 285 -34.53 -3.63 25.79
N VAL A 286 -35.50 -3.45 26.69
CA VAL A 286 -36.50 -4.48 27.02
C VAL A 286 -37.80 -4.12 26.36
N VAL A 287 -38.29 -4.99 25.49
CA VAL A 287 -39.54 -4.86 24.76
C VAL A 287 -40.55 -5.90 25.29
N ARG A 288 -41.65 -5.42 25.88
CA ARG A 288 -42.76 -6.25 26.36
C ARG A 288 -43.95 -6.06 25.47
N PRO A 289 -44.62 -7.12 24.99
CA PRO A 289 -45.81 -6.99 24.16
C PRO A 289 -46.86 -6.07 24.81
N GLY A 290 -47.34 -5.10 24.07
CA GLY A 290 -48.39 -4.15 24.53
C GLY A 290 -47.88 -3.04 25.48
N GLN A 291 -46.58 -2.93 25.69
CA GLN A 291 -45.94 -1.86 26.49
C GLN A 291 -44.92 -1.08 25.66
N SER A 292 -44.63 0.16 26.09
CA SER A 292 -43.55 0.92 25.51
C SER A 292 -42.19 0.28 25.86
N PRO A 293 -41.20 0.31 24.95
CA PRO A 293 -39.83 -0.16 25.22
C PRO A 293 -39.23 0.53 26.44
N ARG A 294 -38.48 -0.20 27.22
CA ARG A 294 -37.74 0.32 28.40
C ARG A 294 -36.27 0.22 28.15
N LEU A 295 -35.56 1.29 28.46
CA LEU A 295 -34.09 1.35 28.37
C LEU A 295 -33.48 0.91 29.70
N LEU A 296 -32.40 0.15 29.60
CA LEU A 296 -31.50 -0.19 30.72
C LEU A 296 -30.20 0.58 30.48
N GLU A 297 -30.10 1.75 31.13
CA GLU A 297 -28.96 2.67 30.98
C GLU A 297 -27.71 2.13 31.66
N SER A 298 -26.54 2.43 31.08
CA SER A 298 -25.24 2.19 31.71
C SER A 298 -25.09 3.08 32.95
N THR A 299 -24.87 2.48 34.12
CA THR A 299 -24.71 3.18 35.41
C THR A 299 -23.25 3.38 35.77
N ASN A 300 -22.34 2.74 35.05
CA ASN A 300 -20.90 2.86 35.27
C ASN A 300 -20.24 3.61 34.10
N MET A 301 -19.08 4.21 34.36
CA MET A 301 -18.29 4.89 33.33
C MET A 301 -17.64 3.87 32.40
N VAL A 302 -17.15 4.36 31.26
CA VAL A 302 -16.31 3.57 30.36
C VAL A 302 -15.09 2.99 31.09
N LEU A 303 -14.72 1.76 30.80
CA LEU A 303 -13.67 1.03 31.49
C LEU A 303 -12.28 1.30 30.89
N GLY A 304 -11.26 1.27 31.73
CA GLY A 304 -9.86 1.42 31.34
C GLY A 304 -9.29 2.83 31.44
N LEU A 305 -10.12 3.87 31.72
CA LEU A 305 -9.65 5.25 31.86
C LEU A 305 -9.48 5.68 33.34
N PHE A 306 -10.36 5.22 34.22
CA PHE A 306 -10.40 5.66 35.62
C PHE A 306 -10.42 4.47 36.56
N GLU A 307 -9.66 4.54 37.66
CA GLU A 307 -9.64 3.45 38.66
C GLU A 307 -11.02 3.17 39.26
N ASN A 308 -11.79 4.21 39.51
CA ASN A 308 -13.12 4.15 40.14
C ASN A 308 -14.27 4.22 39.10
N ALA A 309 -14.12 3.59 37.92
CA ALA A 309 -15.14 3.62 36.87
C ALA A 309 -16.41 2.83 37.25
N VAL A 310 -16.33 1.88 38.19
CA VAL A 310 -17.43 0.99 38.59
C VAL A 310 -17.80 1.23 40.04
N GLY A 311 -19.05 1.56 40.30
CA GLY A 311 -19.63 1.79 41.62
C GLY A 311 -19.79 0.52 42.49
N SER A 312 -20.53 0.67 43.61
CA SER A 312 -20.92 -0.45 44.46
C SER A 312 -21.84 -1.43 43.72
N GLU A 313 -22.06 -2.62 44.29
CA GLU A 313 -22.94 -3.63 43.68
C GLU A 313 -24.35 -3.09 43.40
N SER A 314 -24.94 -2.38 44.37
CA SER A 314 -26.29 -1.82 44.25
C SER A 314 -26.42 -0.66 43.25
N GLU A 315 -25.33 0.06 43.01
CA GLU A 315 -25.29 1.19 42.05
C GLU A 315 -25.02 0.72 40.62
N SER A 316 -24.32 -0.41 40.50
CA SER A 316 -23.84 -0.93 39.20
C SER A 316 -24.83 -1.88 38.51
N ILE A 317 -25.87 -2.35 39.22
CA ILE A 317 -26.79 -3.37 38.71
C ILE A 317 -28.23 -2.84 38.64
N VAL A 318 -28.84 -3.06 37.48
CA VAL A 318 -30.29 -2.88 37.30
C VAL A 318 -30.94 -4.25 37.23
N GLU A 319 -31.87 -4.55 38.14
CA GLU A 319 -32.64 -5.82 38.16
C GLU A 319 -34.06 -5.62 37.67
N ARG A 320 -34.55 -6.55 36.86
CA ARG A 320 -35.89 -6.53 36.27
C ARG A 320 -36.51 -7.93 36.22
N ALA A 321 -37.77 -8.04 36.62
CA ALA A 321 -38.59 -9.24 36.42
C ALA A 321 -38.90 -9.39 34.90
N LEU A 322 -38.82 -10.61 34.42
CA LEU A 322 -39.15 -11.00 33.06
C LEU A 322 -40.48 -11.71 33.00
N GLU A 323 -41.20 -11.52 31.91
CA GLU A 323 -42.40 -12.23 31.54
C GLU A 323 -42.24 -12.97 30.21
N SER A 324 -43.14 -13.93 29.98
CA SER A 324 -43.14 -14.66 28.71
C SER A 324 -43.46 -13.70 27.53
N GLY A 325 -42.64 -13.72 26.50
CA GLY A 325 -42.74 -12.83 25.35
C GLY A 325 -41.89 -11.57 25.45
N ASP A 326 -41.21 -11.29 26.58
CA ASP A 326 -40.24 -10.21 26.65
C ASP A 326 -39.09 -10.47 25.69
N ARG A 327 -38.62 -9.40 25.04
CA ARG A 327 -37.38 -9.39 24.18
C ARG A 327 -36.36 -8.45 24.78
N ILE A 328 -35.14 -8.89 24.84
CA ILE A 328 -34.01 -8.08 25.28
C ILE A 328 -33.06 -7.87 24.10
N ILE A 329 -32.77 -6.62 23.78
CA ILE A 329 -31.84 -6.22 22.70
C ILE A 329 -30.64 -5.57 23.40
N VAL A 330 -29.48 -6.08 23.13
CA VAL A 330 -28.20 -5.60 23.69
C VAL A 330 -27.31 -5.13 22.55
#